data_fed0c2ec2bb605d507ff8ba34be42fe9
#
_entry.id   fed0c2ec2bb605d507ff8ba34be42fe9
#
_cell.length_a   1.000
_cell.length_b   1.000
_cell.length_c   1.000
_cell.angle_alpha   90.00
_cell.angle_beta   90.00
_cell.angle_gamma   90.00
#
_symmetry.space_group_name_H-M   'P 1'
#
loop_
_entity.id
_entity.type
_entity.pdbx_description
1 polymer ?
#
loop_
_entity_poly.entity_id
_entity_poly.type
_entity_poly.pdbx_seq_one_letter_code
_entity_poly.pdbx_strand_id
1 'polypeptide(L)'
;PVKSKLQLAAGKSMQLTVTLLPTGAKPQKLTYTSSKPSIAKVSGSGKIVAGKKAGTTVITIRTANGLQKRLTIRVMKKAVKKIKLSGVKKLKVGKKLKLKAKITPKKKYASATVFWVSGNTKIATVTQSGVVKAKKKGKVKITAIATDGSGKKKVIKLTIK
;
A
#
# COMPACT_ATOMS: atom_id res chain seq x y z
N PRO A 1 3.26 -6.68 10.90
CA PRO A 1 2.69 -7.76 10.10
C PRO A 1 2.72 -7.37 8.63
N VAL A 2 3.55 -8.09 7.86
CA VAL A 2 3.67 -7.90 6.41
C VAL A 2 2.33 -8.30 5.79
N LYS A 3 1.69 -7.39 5.04
CA LYS A 3 0.49 -7.73 4.27
C LYS A 3 0.86 -8.84 3.29
N SER A 4 0.34 -10.04 3.51
CA SER A 4 0.55 -11.19 2.62
C SER A 4 -0.17 -11.06 1.27
N LYS A 5 -0.97 -10.01 1.09
CA LYS A 5 -1.75 -9.72 -0.13
C LYS A 5 -1.45 -8.30 -0.62
N LEU A 6 -0.94 -8.18 -1.83
CA LEU A 6 -0.64 -6.92 -2.51
C LEU A 6 -1.50 -6.78 -3.76
N GLN A 7 -1.74 -5.55 -4.19
CA GLN A 7 -2.52 -5.25 -5.39
C GLN A 7 -1.67 -4.42 -6.36
N LEU A 8 -1.82 -4.69 -7.65
CA LEU A 8 -1.09 -3.98 -8.70
C LEU A 8 -2.00 -3.83 -9.93
N ALA A 9 -2.04 -2.65 -10.54
CA ALA A 9 -2.79 -2.50 -11.77
C ALA A 9 -2.01 -3.10 -12.95
N ALA A 10 -2.73 -3.59 -13.96
CA ALA A 10 -2.14 -4.13 -15.18
C ALA A 10 -1.13 -3.15 -15.80
N GLY A 11 0.03 -3.65 -16.18
CA GLY A 11 1.14 -2.88 -16.73
C GLY A 11 1.90 -2.00 -15.72
N LYS A 12 1.57 -2.05 -14.42
CA LYS A 12 2.29 -1.32 -13.38
C LYS A 12 3.31 -2.20 -12.69
N SER A 13 4.29 -1.57 -12.06
CA SER A 13 5.35 -2.26 -11.32
C SER A 13 5.42 -1.76 -9.88
N MET A 14 6.02 -2.59 -9.02
CA MET A 14 6.35 -2.24 -7.65
C MET A 14 7.66 -2.92 -7.24
N GLN A 15 8.43 -2.25 -6.38
CA GLN A 15 9.61 -2.83 -5.76
C GLN A 15 9.22 -3.49 -4.44
N LEU A 16 9.68 -4.72 -4.20
CA LEU A 16 9.63 -5.36 -2.90
C LEU A 16 10.85 -4.93 -2.09
N THR A 17 10.60 -4.52 -0.86
CA THR A 17 11.65 -4.37 0.17
C THR A 17 11.52 -5.54 1.13
N VAL A 18 12.59 -6.31 1.26
CA VAL A 18 12.67 -7.46 2.17
C VAL A 18 13.63 -7.11 3.29
N THR A 19 13.15 -7.22 4.53
CA THR A 19 13.99 -7.08 5.72
C THR A 19 14.17 -8.46 6.32
N LEU A 20 15.40 -8.87 6.53
CA LEU A 20 15.74 -10.11 7.25
C LEU A 20 15.73 -9.82 8.75
N LEU A 21 15.25 -10.78 9.53
CA LEU A 21 15.25 -10.73 10.99
C LEU A 21 16.07 -11.90 11.54
N PRO A 22 16.79 -11.71 12.68
CA PRO A 22 16.90 -10.47 13.45
C PRO A 22 17.64 -9.34 12.70
N THR A 23 17.42 -8.09 13.11
CA THR A 23 18.17 -6.93 12.61
C THR A 23 19.67 -7.15 12.85
N GLY A 24 20.49 -6.99 11.77
CA GLY A 24 21.93 -7.31 11.80
C GLY A 24 22.28 -8.67 11.19
N ALA A 25 21.31 -9.48 10.79
CA ALA A 25 21.59 -10.70 10.02
C ALA A 25 22.37 -10.37 8.75
N LYS A 26 23.40 -11.16 8.43
CA LYS A 26 24.20 -10.98 7.21
C LYS A 26 23.29 -10.95 5.98
N PRO A 27 23.52 -10.05 5.02
CA PRO A 27 22.80 -10.04 3.76
C PRO A 27 22.87 -11.41 3.09
N GLN A 28 21.71 -11.97 2.75
CA GLN A 28 21.63 -13.25 2.04
C GLN A 28 21.10 -13.03 0.63
N LYS A 29 21.59 -13.82 -0.30
CA LYS A 29 21.04 -13.86 -1.66
C LYS A 29 19.59 -14.31 -1.59
N LEU A 30 18.69 -13.47 -2.11
CA LEU A 30 17.27 -13.77 -2.22
C LEU A 30 16.95 -14.24 -3.64
N THR A 31 16.14 -15.27 -3.74
CA THR A 31 15.55 -15.72 -5.00
C THR A 31 14.06 -15.42 -5.01
N TYR A 32 13.56 -15.04 -6.18
CA TYR A 32 12.17 -14.65 -6.38
C TYR A 32 11.57 -15.46 -7.51
N THR A 33 10.41 -16.08 -7.28
CA THR A 33 9.69 -16.83 -8.30
C THR A 33 8.22 -16.44 -8.34
N SER A 34 7.62 -16.47 -9.52
CA SER A 34 6.18 -16.24 -9.71
C SER A 34 5.50 -17.53 -10.14
N SER A 35 4.40 -17.89 -9.46
CA SER A 35 3.60 -19.06 -9.83
C SER A 35 2.85 -18.90 -11.17
N LYS A 36 2.60 -17.65 -11.60
CA LYS A 36 1.95 -17.32 -12.88
C LYS A 36 2.62 -16.08 -13.50
N PRO A 37 3.76 -16.22 -14.20
CA PRO A 37 4.50 -15.11 -14.79
C PRO A 37 3.70 -14.30 -15.81
N SER A 38 2.69 -14.90 -16.46
CA SER A 38 1.77 -14.21 -17.37
C SER A 38 0.88 -13.17 -16.66
N ILE A 39 0.60 -13.38 -15.35
CA ILE A 39 -0.14 -12.43 -14.51
C ILE A 39 0.79 -11.38 -13.93
N ALA A 40 1.91 -11.78 -13.32
CA ALA A 40 2.95 -10.86 -12.90
C ALA A 40 4.31 -11.57 -12.86
N LYS A 41 5.32 -10.91 -13.43
CA LYS A 41 6.73 -11.33 -13.36
C LYS A 41 7.41 -10.70 -12.15
N VAL A 42 8.45 -11.34 -11.67
CA VAL A 42 9.35 -10.79 -10.64
C VAL A 42 10.79 -10.92 -11.11
N SER A 43 11.60 -9.87 -10.93
CA SER A 43 13.04 -9.91 -11.24
C SER A 43 13.85 -10.46 -10.06
N GLY A 44 15.11 -10.82 -10.28
CA GLY A 44 16.05 -11.20 -9.23
C GLY A 44 16.31 -10.11 -8.19
N SER A 45 16.05 -8.83 -8.52
CA SER A 45 16.08 -7.70 -7.57
C SER A 45 14.77 -7.50 -6.80
N GLY A 46 13.75 -8.35 -7.00
CA GLY A 46 12.45 -8.23 -6.33
C GLY A 46 11.52 -7.18 -6.93
N LYS A 47 11.77 -6.70 -8.17
CA LYS A 47 10.82 -5.82 -8.88
C LYS A 47 9.72 -6.66 -9.49
N ILE A 48 8.48 -6.44 -9.05
CA ILE A 48 7.28 -7.07 -9.61
C ILE A 48 6.72 -6.22 -10.74
N VAL A 49 6.43 -6.84 -11.88
CA VAL A 49 5.80 -6.21 -13.04
C VAL A 49 4.51 -6.95 -13.36
N ALA A 50 3.38 -6.26 -13.27
CA ALA A 50 2.08 -6.81 -13.62
C ALA A 50 1.93 -6.95 -15.14
N GLY A 51 1.44 -8.09 -15.60
CA GLY A 51 1.06 -8.31 -16.98
C GLY A 51 -0.21 -7.52 -17.36
N LYS A 52 -0.65 -7.68 -18.61
CA LYS A 52 -1.86 -7.03 -19.14
C LYS A 52 -3.16 -7.69 -18.63
N LYS A 53 -3.11 -8.98 -18.29
CA LYS A 53 -4.27 -9.77 -17.82
C LYS A 53 -4.49 -9.58 -16.32
N ALA A 54 -5.76 -9.39 -15.92
CA ALA A 54 -6.14 -9.41 -14.52
C ALA A 54 -6.11 -10.85 -13.98
N GLY A 55 -5.75 -11.00 -12.72
CA GLY A 55 -5.67 -12.32 -12.09
C GLY A 55 -4.91 -12.27 -10.78
N THR A 56 -4.62 -13.44 -10.26
CA THR A 56 -3.86 -13.60 -9.01
C THR A 56 -2.69 -14.54 -9.25
N THR A 57 -1.53 -14.17 -8.73
CA THR A 57 -0.32 -14.99 -8.71
C THR A 57 0.31 -14.95 -7.32
N VAL A 58 1.14 -15.93 -7.01
CA VAL A 58 1.93 -15.97 -5.78
C VAL A 58 3.39 -15.72 -6.13
N ILE A 59 3.98 -14.74 -5.48
CA ILE A 59 5.43 -14.54 -5.51
C ILE A 59 6.01 -15.23 -4.29
N THR A 60 6.93 -16.15 -4.52
CA THR A 60 7.70 -16.83 -3.47
C THR A 60 9.09 -16.21 -3.39
N ILE A 61 9.48 -15.83 -2.21
CA ILE A 61 10.80 -15.30 -1.86
C ILE A 61 11.50 -16.36 -1.05
N ARG A 62 12.74 -16.72 -1.43
CA ARG A 62 13.55 -17.70 -0.70
C ARG A 62 14.93 -17.13 -0.37
N THR A 63 15.43 -17.45 0.80
CA THR A 63 16.82 -17.25 1.22
C THR A 63 17.67 -18.47 0.86
N ALA A 64 19.00 -18.32 0.84
CA ALA A 64 19.92 -19.43 0.58
C ALA A 64 19.80 -20.58 1.59
N ASN A 65 19.45 -20.26 2.84
CA ASN A 65 19.25 -21.26 3.92
C ASN A 65 17.84 -21.87 3.97
N GLY A 66 17.03 -21.72 2.88
CA GLY A 66 15.75 -22.40 2.71
C GLY A 66 14.52 -21.70 3.30
N LEU A 67 14.68 -20.60 4.06
CA LEU A 67 13.52 -19.83 4.52
C LEU A 67 12.73 -19.29 3.34
N GLN A 68 11.40 -19.33 3.44
CA GLN A 68 10.56 -18.83 2.36
C GLN A 68 9.40 -17.96 2.87
N LYS A 69 9.04 -16.97 2.06
CA LYS A 69 7.84 -16.14 2.23
C LYS A 69 7.04 -16.08 0.96
N ARG A 70 5.72 -16.23 1.07
CA ARG A 70 4.79 -16.16 -0.06
C ARG A 70 3.96 -14.89 0.01
N LEU A 71 3.86 -14.17 -1.11
CA LEU A 71 3.05 -12.97 -1.27
C LEU A 71 2.03 -13.20 -2.39
N THR A 72 0.76 -13.00 -2.10
CA THR A 72 -0.30 -13.03 -3.11
C THR A 72 -0.38 -11.68 -3.80
N ILE A 73 -0.14 -11.65 -5.11
CA ILE A 73 -0.27 -10.46 -5.95
C ILE A 73 -1.56 -10.55 -6.75
N ARG A 74 -2.46 -9.60 -6.54
CA ARG A 74 -3.67 -9.44 -7.34
C ARG A 74 -3.47 -8.37 -8.39
N VAL A 75 -3.46 -8.75 -9.66
CA VAL A 75 -3.42 -7.82 -10.79
C VAL A 75 -4.84 -7.41 -11.16
N MET A 76 -5.06 -6.10 -11.24
CA MET A 76 -6.37 -5.50 -11.56
C MET A 76 -6.36 -4.94 -12.97
N LYS A 77 -7.47 -5.13 -13.71
CA LYS A 77 -7.61 -4.69 -15.11
C LYS A 77 -7.47 -3.18 -15.28
N LYS A 78 -7.88 -2.38 -14.31
CA LYS A 78 -7.87 -0.90 -14.38
C LYS A 78 -7.15 -0.29 -13.18
N ALA A 79 -6.27 0.67 -13.46
CA ALA A 79 -5.61 1.47 -12.44
C ALA A 79 -6.56 2.49 -11.81
N VAL A 80 -6.25 2.92 -10.59
CA VAL A 80 -6.94 4.04 -9.95
C VAL A 80 -6.72 5.32 -10.77
N LYS A 81 -7.81 5.95 -11.19
CA LYS A 81 -7.80 7.23 -11.92
C LYS A 81 -7.88 8.42 -10.96
N LYS A 82 -8.71 8.31 -9.91
CA LYS A 82 -8.99 9.41 -8.98
C LYS A 82 -9.28 8.89 -7.57
N ILE A 83 -8.83 9.63 -6.56
CA ILE A 83 -9.20 9.45 -5.16
C ILE A 83 -9.92 10.73 -4.71
N LYS A 84 -11.12 10.59 -4.14
CA LYS A 84 -11.82 11.66 -3.43
C LYS A 84 -11.78 11.35 -1.93
N LEU A 85 -11.47 12.36 -1.11
CA LEU A 85 -11.48 12.24 0.35
C LEU A 85 -12.65 13.04 0.90
N SER A 86 -13.32 12.48 1.90
CA SER A 86 -14.36 13.13 2.68
C SER A 86 -14.12 12.94 4.18
N GLY A 87 -14.55 13.92 4.94
CA GLY A 87 -14.39 14.04 6.39
C GLY A 87 -14.29 15.50 6.80
N VAL A 88 -14.52 15.79 8.07
CA VAL A 88 -14.39 17.15 8.60
C VAL A 88 -12.92 17.59 8.57
N LYS A 89 -12.70 18.90 8.39
CA LYS A 89 -11.34 19.47 8.32
C LYS A 89 -10.84 20.00 9.67
N LYS A 90 -11.69 20.04 10.69
CA LYS A 90 -11.36 20.52 12.03
C LYS A 90 -11.63 19.40 13.05
N LEU A 91 -10.73 19.20 14.01
CA LEU A 91 -10.83 18.17 15.03
C LEU A 91 -10.22 18.68 16.34
N LYS A 92 -10.89 18.45 17.47
CA LYS A 92 -10.34 18.79 18.80
C LYS A 92 -9.28 17.77 19.21
N VAL A 93 -8.28 18.23 20.00
CA VAL A 93 -7.27 17.35 20.61
C VAL A 93 -7.94 16.20 21.36
N GLY A 94 -7.38 15.01 21.31
CA GLY A 94 -7.91 13.78 21.92
C GLY A 94 -9.02 13.09 21.13
N LYS A 95 -9.71 13.78 20.23
CA LYS A 95 -10.82 13.20 19.45
C LYS A 95 -10.33 12.39 18.25
N LYS A 96 -11.20 11.49 17.78
CA LYS A 96 -10.98 10.65 16.59
C LYS A 96 -11.89 11.09 15.45
N LEU A 97 -11.43 10.93 14.20
CA LEU A 97 -12.15 11.24 12.98
C LEU A 97 -11.97 10.10 11.99
N LYS A 98 -13.05 9.60 11.41
CA LYS A 98 -13.01 8.65 10.30
C LYS A 98 -12.97 9.38 8.96
N LEU A 99 -11.86 9.32 8.25
CA LEU A 99 -11.77 9.74 6.86
C LEU A 99 -12.25 8.63 5.94
N LYS A 100 -12.97 9.01 4.88
CA LYS A 100 -13.42 8.10 3.83
C LYS A 100 -12.69 8.41 2.52
N ALA A 101 -12.18 7.38 1.85
CA ALA A 101 -11.60 7.49 0.51
C ALA A 101 -12.51 6.81 -0.52
N LYS A 102 -13.00 7.59 -1.50
CA LYS A 102 -13.74 7.08 -2.65
C LYS A 102 -12.79 6.99 -3.84
N ILE A 103 -12.64 5.80 -4.39
CA ILE A 103 -11.73 5.49 -5.49
C ILE A 103 -12.51 5.35 -6.79
N THR A 104 -11.98 5.88 -7.88
CA THR A 104 -12.55 5.73 -9.22
C THR A 104 -11.53 5.02 -10.12
N PRO A 105 -11.93 4.02 -10.92
CA PRO A 105 -13.27 3.45 -11.11
C PRO A 105 -13.71 2.55 -9.95
N LYS A 106 -15.03 2.51 -9.70
CA LYS A 106 -15.67 1.79 -8.58
C LYS A 106 -15.99 0.31 -8.88
N LYS A 107 -15.70 -0.18 -10.09
CA LYS A 107 -16.09 -1.52 -10.55
C LYS A 107 -15.37 -2.64 -9.80
N LYS A 108 -16.00 -3.83 -9.74
CA LYS A 108 -15.66 -5.08 -9.02
C LYS A 108 -14.17 -5.50 -9.01
N TYR A 109 -13.38 -5.02 -9.97
CA TYR A 109 -11.94 -5.28 -10.10
C TYR A 109 -11.04 -4.12 -9.66
N ALA A 110 -11.63 -3.00 -9.27
CA ALA A 110 -10.91 -1.81 -8.81
C ALA A 110 -11.02 -1.64 -7.30
N SER A 111 -10.96 -2.73 -6.54
CA SER A 111 -10.86 -2.68 -5.08
C SER A 111 -9.42 -2.36 -4.63
N ALA A 112 -8.81 -1.37 -5.28
CA ALA A 112 -7.58 -0.79 -4.78
C ALA A 112 -7.89 -0.16 -3.43
N THR A 113 -7.22 -0.61 -2.40
CA THR A 113 -7.23 0.04 -1.11
C THR A 113 -6.32 1.26 -1.17
N VAL A 114 -6.50 2.18 -0.29
CA VAL A 114 -5.55 3.27 -0.08
C VAL A 114 -4.67 2.97 1.11
N PHE A 115 -3.43 3.44 1.05
CA PHE A 115 -2.52 3.52 2.17
C PHE A 115 -2.59 4.94 2.74
N TRP A 116 -2.78 5.05 4.07
CA TRP A 116 -2.90 6.32 4.73
C TRP A 116 -1.59 6.73 5.41
N VAL A 117 -1.19 7.98 5.22
CA VAL A 117 0.03 8.54 5.81
C VAL A 117 -0.30 9.88 6.46
N SER A 118 0.20 10.08 7.69
CA SER A 118 0.21 11.38 8.35
C SER A 118 1.51 12.11 8.04
N GLY A 119 1.42 13.37 7.65
CA GLY A 119 2.58 14.23 7.43
C GLY A 119 3.25 14.71 8.73
N ASN A 120 2.56 14.56 9.89
CA ASN A 120 3.14 14.83 11.19
C ASN A 120 2.45 13.99 12.27
N THR A 121 3.09 12.92 12.70
CA THR A 121 2.55 11.98 13.69
C THR A 121 2.55 12.52 15.13
N LYS A 122 3.28 13.62 15.39
CA LYS A 122 3.24 14.36 16.67
C LYS A 122 1.92 15.13 16.80
N ILE A 123 1.37 15.65 15.68
CA ILE A 123 0.09 16.39 15.66
C ILE A 123 -1.10 15.43 15.56
N ALA A 124 -1.05 14.48 14.62
CA ALA A 124 -2.09 13.46 14.48
C ALA A 124 -1.56 12.19 13.83
N THR A 125 -2.05 11.03 14.26
CA THR A 125 -1.81 9.74 13.62
C THR A 125 -2.99 9.33 12.77
N VAL A 126 -2.78 8.44 11.81
CA VAL A 126 -3.84 7.83 11.01
C VAL A 126 -3.63 6.32 10.91
N THR A 127 -4.70 5.55 11.09
CA THR A 127 -4.68 4.10 10.89
C THR A 127 -4.87 3.75 9.42
N GLN A 128 -4.56 2.50 9.05
CA GLN A 128 -4.82 2.02 7.68
C GLN A 128 -6.31 1.89 7.35
N SER A 129 -7.18 1.93 8.34
CA SER A 129 -8.64 2.04 8.15
C SER A 129 -9.12 3.49 7.97
N GLY A 130 -8.22 4.49 8.00
CA GLY A 130 -8.54 5.91 7.83
C GLY A 130 -9.06 6.62 9.10
N VAL A 131 -8.83 6.03 10.30
CA VAL A 131 -9.15 6.70 11.56
C VAL A 131 -7.98 7.59 11.95
N VAL A 132 -8.24 8.90 12.03
CA VAL A 132 -7.29 9.90 12.51
C VAL A 132 -7.50 10.10 14.01
N LYS A 133 -6.43 10.11 14.81
CA LYS A 133 -6.42 10.50 16.23
C LYS A 133 -5.64 11.80 16.38
N ALA A 134 -6.29 12.87 16.85
CA ALA A 134 -5.65 14.15 17.15
C ALA A 134 -4.84 14.05 18.45
N LYS A 135 -3.57 14.52 18.43
CA LYS A 135 -2.66 14.46 19.58
C LYS A 135 -2.28 15.84 20.12
N LYS A 136 -2.02 16.81 19.22
CA LYS A 136 -1.57 18.16 19.58
C LYS A 136 -2.21 19.17 18.64
N LYS A 137 -2.44 20.40 19.12
CA LYS A 137 -2.89 21.53 18.28
C LYS A 137 -1.94 21.78 17.12
N GLY A 138 -2.49 22.13 15.95
CA GLY A 138 -1.69 22.44 14.77
C GLY A 138 -2.38 22.00 13.46
N LYS A 139 -1.68 22.24 12.34
CA LYS A 139 -2.13 21.84 10.99
C LYS A 139 -1.38 20.58 10.55
N VAL A 140 -2.08 19.60 10.03
CA VAL A 140 -1.48 18.35 9.55
C VAL A 140 -2.08 17.93 8.21
N LYS A 141 -1.25 17.38 7.32
CA LYS A 141 -1.67 16.79 6.05
C LYS A 141 -1.85 15.29 6.23
N ILE A 142 -3.03 14.75 5.89
CA ILE A 142 -3.25 13.32 5.80
C ILE A 142 -3.36 12.95 4.33
N THR A 143 -2.55 11.99 3.90
CA THR A 143 -2.47 11.56 2.50
C THR A 143 -3.02 10.15 2.36
N ALA A 144 -3.91 9.95 1.39
CA ALA A 144 -4.32 8.64 0.92
C ALA A 144 -3.61 8.35 -0.40
N ILE A 145 -2.90 7.23 -0.48
CA ILE A 145 -2.12 6.78 -1.63
C ILE A 145 -2.73 5.48 -2.15
N ALA A 146 -2.99 5.39 -3.46
CA ALA A 146 -3.46 4.16 -4.08
C ALA A 146 -2.41 3.05 -3.99
N THR A 147 -2.83 1.83 -3.62
CA THR A 147 -1.92 0.68 -3.44
C THR A 147 -1.77 -0.16 -4.70
N ASP A 148 -2.20 0.33 -5.86
CA ASP A 148 -2.24 -0.39 -7.13
C ASP A 148 -1.07 -0.07 -8.07
N GLY A 149 -0.07 0.67 -7.60
CA GLY A 149 1.05 1.12 -8.41
C GLY A 149 0.72 2.27 -9.38
N SER A 150 -0.51 2.84 -9.34
CA SER A 150 -0.89 3.98 -10.20
C SER A 150 -0.23 5.29 -9.80
N GLY A 151 0.38 5.37 -8.62
CA GLY A 151 0.96 6.61 -8.06
C GLY A 151 -0.09 7.65 -7.65
N LYS A 152 -1.40 7.35 -7.77
CA LYS A 152 -2.46 8.30 -7.43
C LYS A 152 -2.53 8.52 -5.92
N LYS A 153 -2.54 9.81 -5.53
CA LYS A 153 -2.64 10.25 -4.13
C LYS A 153 -3.62 11.40 -4.00
N LYS A 154 -4.19 11.55 -2.83
CA LYS A 154 -5.01 12.72 -2.46
C LYS A 154 -4.69 13.11 -1.03
N VAL A 155 -4.57 14.43 -0.80
CA VAL A 155 -4.26 15.01 0.51
C VAL A 155 -5.49 15.72 1.04
N ILE A 156 -5.73 15.59 2.34
CA ILE A 156 -6.64 16.44 3.11
C ILE A 156 -5.84 17.16 4.20
N LYS A 157 -6.05 18.47 4.33
CA LYS A 157 -5.46 19.27 5.40
C LYS A 157 -6.43 19.29 6.58
N LEU A 158 -5.97 18.97 7.77
CA LEU A 158 -6.72 19.00 9.02
C LEU A 158 -6.14 20.07 9.93
N THR A 159 -7.04 20.78 10.61
CA THR A 159 -6.69 21.70 11.70
C THR A 159 -7.11 21.06 13.01
N ILE A 160 -6.14 20.86 13.91
CA ILE A 160 -6.37 20.35 15.25
C ILE A 160 -6.41 21.56 16.20
N LYS A 161 -7.51 21.69 16.93
CA LYS A 161 -7.80 22.79 17.87
C LYS A 161 -7.74 22.31 19.30
#